data_8a3efff9ac97ff2e058b86f4eb68110a
#
_entry.id   8a3efff9ac97ff2e058b86f4eb68110a
#
_cell.length_a   1.000
_cell.length_b   1.000
_cell.length_c   1.000
_cell.angle_alpha   90.00
_cell.angle_beta   90.00
_cell.angle_gamma   90.00
#
_symmetry.space_group_name_H-M   'P 1'
#
loop_
_entity.id
_entity.type
_entity.pdbx_description
1 polymer ?
#
loop_
_entity_poly.entity_id
_entity_poly.type
_entity_poly.pdbx_seq_one_letter_code
_entity_poly.pdbx_strand_id
1 'polypeptide(L)'
;MDDNIGYVLKKLEDMGQLDNTIVVFTTDNGAEAISFPDGGVTPFKGQKGEAWEGGYRAPCVIRWPGHIKPGTVFNQMFASLDWLPTFVDIAGGPKGDGLKKEIEGGRYPGIVKTTLDGFDQRDLLEQRTDQSARDTFFYYSAATPSAVRYKNWKMYYTMSQPGPAGWIMPLIPFHFTLVQNIKRDPFEQAVGVEQKTAMGFGGALAGPVTSYIYDWNMLPIGQQLWLKELESYVTYPPLQQAESYNLTQVLEQVKKAQNGHPSE
;
A
#
# COMPACT_ATOMS: atom_id res chain seq x y z
N MET A 1 18.58 10.44 13.87
CA MET A 1 18.33 9.86 12.53
C MET A 1 19.01 10.69 11.44
N ASP A 2 18.83 11.99 11.40
CA ASP A 2 19.41 12.90 10.42
C ASP A 2 20.94 12.79 10.32
N ASP A 3 21.65 12.84 11.45
CA ASP A 3 23.11 12.64 11.49
C ASP A 3 23.56 11.31 10.86
N ASN A 4 22.79 10.23 11.06
CA ASN A 4 23.12 8.93 10.48
C ASN A 4 22.95 8.92 8.96
N ILE A 5 21.94 9.61 8.45
CA ILE A 5 21.76 9.78 7.01
C ILE A 5 22.93 10.59 6.43
N GLY A 6 23.27 11.70 7.09
CA GLY A 6 24.43 12.54 6.73
C GLY A 6 25.72 11.73 6.71
N TYR A 7 25.95 10.89 7.71
CA TYR A 7 27.13 10.01 7.78
C TYR A 7 27.18 9.03 6.60
N VAL A 8 26.08 8.39 6.24
CA VAL A 8 26.03 7.46 5.09
C VAL A 8 26.33 8.19 3.77
N LEU A 9 25.70 9.36 3.55
CA LEU A 9 25.96 10.18 2.36
C LEU A 9 27.42 10.62 2.27
N LYS A 10 27.96 11.09 3.39
CA LYS A 10 29.39 11.49 3.47
C LYS A 10 30.31 10.31 3.17
N LYS A 11 29.98 9.10 3.64
CA LYS A 11 30.79 7.91 3.35
C LYS A 11 30.76 7.54 1.88
N LEU A 12 29.61 7.65 1.20
CA LEU A 12 29.51 7.45 -0.23
C LEU A 12 30.32 8.49 -1.02
N GLU A 13 30.31 9.75 -0.57
CA GLU A 13 31.11 10.82 -1.15
C GLU A 13 32.60 10.52 -1.01
N ASP A 14 33.10 10.18 0.20
CA ASP A 14 34.49 9.84 0.48
C ASP A 14 35.00 8.66 -0.36
N MET A 15 34.10 7.74 -0.71
CA MET A 15 34.37 6.61 -1.59
C MET A 15 34.32 6.96 -3.09
N GLY A 16 33.92 8.17 -3.44
CA GLY A 16 33.69 8.58 -4.84
C GLY A 16 32.51 7.87 -5.51
N GLN A 17 31.57 7.35 -4.72
CA GLN A 17 30.43 6.57 -5.22
C GLN A 17 29.09 7.31 -5.14
N LEU A 18 29.03 8.47 -4.52
CA LEU A 18 27.79 9.18 -4.27
C LEU A 18 27.01 9.48 -5.56
N ASP A 19 27.68 9.82 -6.65
CA ASP A 19 27.03 10.14 -7.93
C ASP A 19 26.71 8.89 -8.77
N ASN A 20 27.29 7.74 -8.41
CA ASN A 20 26.98 6.44 -9.02
C ASN A 20 26.07 5.58 -8.12
N THR A 21 25.33 6.21 -7.22
CA THR A 21 24.44 5.51 -6.27
C THR A 21 23.08 6.15 -6.29
N ILE A 22 22.03 5.30 -6.44
CA ILE A 22 20.65 5.70 -6.18
C ILE A 22 20.45 5.61 -4.67
N VAL A 23 20.09 6.73 -4.06
CA VAL A 23 19.77 6.79 -2.64
C VAL A 23 18.27 6.99 -2.48
N VAL A 24 17.61 6.09 -1.78
CA VAL A 24 16.19 6.18 -1.45
C VAL A 24 16.04 6.22 0.05
N PHE A 25 15.36 7.24 0.55
CA PHE A 25 14.93 7.33 1.93
C PHE A 25 13.41 7.24 1.98
N THR A 26 12.89 6.26 2.69
CA THR A 26 11.46 6.02 2.85
C THR A 26 11.17 5.33 4.18
N THR A 27 9.91 5.13 4.51
CA THR A 27 9.44 4.29 5.61
C THR A 27 8.55 3.17 5.07
N ASP A 28 8.33 2.15 5.88
CA ASP A 28 7.54 0.96 5.52
C ASP A 28 6.03 1.20 5.54
N ASN A 29 5.55 2.14 6.35
CA ASN A 29 4.14 2.48 6.53
C ASN A 29 3.95 3.97 6.85
N GLY A 30 2.70 4.36 7.01
CA GLY A 30 2.37 5.69 7.50
C GLY A 30 2.71 5.89 8.98
N ALA A 31 2.50 7.10 9.47
CA ALA A 31 2.85 7.48 10.85
C ALA A 31 2.09 6.62 11.88
N GLU A 32 2.76 6.37 13.01
CA GLU A 32 2.20 5.70 14.17
C GLU A 32 1.91 6.72 15.26
N ALA A 33 0.63 6.99 15.55
CA ALA A 33 0.24 8.03 16.50
C ALA A 33 0.22 7.54 17.95
N ILE A 34 0.24 6.23 18.18
CA ILE A 34 0.16 5.66 19.54
C ILE A 34 1.50 5.64 20.28
N SER A 35 2.61 5.73 19.56
CA SER A 35 3.97 5.76 20.14
C SER A 35 4.35 7.18 20.58
N PHE A 36 3.49 7.83 21.36
CA PHE A 36 3.80 9.16 21.88
C PHE A 36 5.01 9.12 22.84
N PRO A 37 5.96 10.07 22.76
CA PRO A 37 6.00 11.25 21.88
C PRO A 37 6.66 11.02 20.52
N ASP A 38 7.15 9.83 20.23
CA ASP A 38 8.00 9.54 19.06
C ASP A 38 7.18 9.33 17.77
N GLY A 39 5.90 8.96 17.92
CA GLY A 39 4.98 8.81 16.79
C GLY A 39 4.66 10.16 16.15
N GLY A 40 4.80 10.22 14.81
CA GLY A 40 4.38 11.36 14.03
C GLY A 40 2.90 11.31 13.71
N VAL A 41 2.33 12.49 13.41
CA VAL A 41 1.00 12.59 12.82
C VAL A 41 1.10 13.29 11.47
N THR A 42 0.23 12.90 10.55
CA THR A 42 0.09 13.52 9.24
C THR A 42 -1.32 14.09 9.09
N PRO A 43 -1.57 14.96 8.12
CA PRO A 43 -2.94 15.43 7.85
C PRO A 43 -3.85 14.33 7.27
N PHE A 44 -3.27 13.21 6.82
CA PHE A 44 -4.02 12.09 6.29
C PHE A 44 -4.67 11.29 7.41
N LYS A 45 -5.90 10.83 7.16
CA LYS A 45 -6.66 10.03 8.11
C LYS A 45 -5.98 8.71 8.40
N GLY A 46 -6.10 8.25 9.65
CA GLY A 46 -5.58 6.96 10.10
C GLY A 46 -4.09 6.98 10.44
N GLN A 47 -3.59 5.82 10.76
CA GLN A 47 -2.23 5.57 11.20
C GLN A 47 -1.78 4.18 10.77
N LYS A 48 -0.54 3.82 11.04
CA LYS A 48 0.02 2.46 10.84
C LYS A 48 -0.99 1.38 11.24
N GLY A 49 -1.18 0.39 10.36
CA GLY A 49 -2.11 -0.72 10.56
C GLY A 49 -3.54 -0.46 10.08
N GLU A 50 -3.87 0.77 9.71
CA GLU A 50 -5.20 1.12 9.21
C GLU A 50 -5.21 1.31 7.70
N ALA A 51 -6.31 0.94 7.03
CA ALA A 51 -6.44 1.03 5.57
C ALA A 51 -6.74 2.46 5.05
N TRP A 52 -6.64 3.48 5.89
CA TRP A 52 -6.70 4.88 5.51
C TRP A 52 -5.40 5.35 4.87
N GLU A 53 -5.44 6.49 4.16
CA GLU A 53 -4.25 7.06 3.54
C GLU A 53 -3.13 7.33 4.54
N GLY A 54 -3.46 7.75 5.78
CA GLY A 54 -2.47 7.98 6.83
C GLY A 54 -1.73 6.72 7.30
N GLY A 55 -2.32 5.55 7.12
CA GLY A 55 -1.66 4.27 7.43
C GLY A 55 -0.73 3.78 6.32
N TYR A 56 -0.95 4.23 5.09
CA TYR A 56 -0.26 3.72 3.90
C TYR A 56 0.66 4.73 3.22
N ARG A 57 0.40 6.03 3.35
CA ARG A 57 1.28 7.05 2.76
C ARG A 57 2.58 7.14 3.53
N ALA A 58 3.64 6.66 2.89
CA ALA A 58 5.00 6.75 3.37
C ALA A 58 5.71 7.93 2.69
N PRO A 59 6.43 8.79 3.42
CA PRO A 59 7.32 9.75 2.80
C PRO A 59 8.40 9.02 2.01
N CYS A 60 8.72 9.52 0.84
CA CYS A 60 9.78 8.96 0.02
C CYS A 60 10.58 10.07 -0.64
N VAL A 61 11.89 10.03 -0.47
CA VAL A 61 12.85 10.94 -1.12
C VAL A 61 13.84 10.09 -1.89
N ILE A 62 14.06 10.44 -3.15
CA ILE A 62 15.03 9.77 -4.01
C ILE A 62 16.07 10.75 -4.52
N ARG A 63 17.33 10.32 -4.48
CA ARG A 63 18.45 10.98 -5.15
C ARG A 63 18.98 10.05 -6.24
N TRP A 64 18.91 10.53 -7.49
CA TRP A 64 19.45 9.81 -8.65
C TRP A 64 20.03 10.83 -9.64
N PRO A 65 21.30 11.23 -9.47
CA PRO A 65 21.94 12.27 -10.28
C PRO A 65 21.96 11.92 -11.76
N GLY A 66 21.71 12.92 -12.60
CA GLY A 66 21.66 12.75 -14.06
C GLY A 66 20.34 12.15 -14.59
N HIS A 67 19.48 11.61 -13.73
CA HIS A 67 18.21 10.99 -14.11
C HIS A 67 16.99 11.74 -13.55
N ILE A 68 17.03 12.18 -12.31
CA ILE A 68 15.94 12.94 -11.69
C ILE A 68 16.43 14.37 -11.43
N LYS A 69 15.68 15.36 -11.93
CA LYS A 69 15.99 16.77 -11.67
C LYS A 69 15.78 17.09 -10.20
N PRO A 70 16.72 17.82 -9.56
CA PRO A 70 16.53 18.28 -8.18
C PRO A 70 15.22 19.05 -8.00
N GLY A 71 14.53 18.84 -6.88
CA GLY A 71 13.27 19.50 -6.56
C GLY A 71 12.04 18.96 -7.30
N THR A 72 12.18 17.88 -8.08
CA THR A 72 11.03 17.23 -8.70
C THR A 72 10.11 16.63 -7.63
N VAL A 73 8.80 16.83 -7.81
CA VAL A 73 7.76 16.22 -6.98
C VAL A 73 6.92 15.30 -7.85
N PHE A 74 6.84 14.03 -7.46
CA PHE A 74 5.99 13.04 -8.10
C PHE A 74 4.71 12.87 -7.29
N ASN A 75 3.55 13.08 -7.93
CA ASN A 75 2.22 12.93 -7.32
C ASN A 75 1.48 11.68 -7.82
N GLN A 76 2.11 10.93 -8.70
CA GLN A 76 1.59 9.70 -9.27
C GLN A 76 1.65 8.58 -8.22
N MET A 77 0.82 7.56 -8.42
CA MET A 77 0.82 6.39 -7.55
C MET A 77 2.14 5.62 -7.72
N PHE A 78 2.82 5.39 -6.61
CA PHE A 78 4.03 4.57 -6.52
C PHE A 78 3.94 3.74 -5.24
N ALA A 79 4.19 2.46 -5.32
CA ALA A 79 4.17 1.56 -4.17
C ALA A 79 5.56 0.97 -3.91
N SER A 80 5.82 0.56 -2.67
CA SER A 80 7.09 -0.12 -2.32
C SER A 80 7.33 -1.37 -3.14
N LEU A 81 6.28 -2.02 -3.61
CA LEU A 81 6.32 -3.16 -4.52
C LEU A 81 6.98 -2.83 -5.87
N ASP A 82 6.95 -1.57 -6.28
CA ASP A 82 7.43 -1.12 -7.58
C ASP A 82 8.95 -0.98 -7.63
N TRP A 83 9.63 -0.94 -6.49
CA TRP A 83 11.08 -0.80 -6.45
C TRP A 83 11.82 -1.96 -7.12
N LEU A 84 11.38 -3.20 -6.87
CA LEU A 84 12.07 -4.37 -7.41
C LEU A 84 12.11 -4.38 -8.94
N PRO A 85 10.98 -4.36 -9.68
CA PRO A 85 11.02 -4.33 -11.14
C PRO A 85 11.70 -3.07 -11.68
N THR A 86 11.55 -1.91 -11.02
CA THR A 86 12.20 -0.68 -11.42
C THR A 86 13.73 -0.77 -11.33
N PHE A 87 14.27 -1.28 -10.23
CA PHE A 87 15.71 -1.43 -10.07
C PHE A 87 16.29 -2.51 -10.99
N VAL A 88 15.52 -3.56 -11.29
CA VAL A 88 15.93 -4.56 -12.27
C VAL A 88 16.07 -3.96 -13.67
N ASP A 89 15.12 -3.13 -14.12
CA ASP A 89 15.26 -2.41 -15.40
C ASP A 89 16.45 -1.44 -15.37
N ILE A 90 16.61 -0.65 -14.30
CA ILE A 90 17.74 0.28 -14.15
C ILE A 90 19.09 -0.45 -14.24
N ALA A 91 19.17 -1.65 -13.68
CA ALA A 91 20.36 -2.51 -13.74
C ALA A 91 20.58 -3.20 -15.10
N GLY A 92 19.75 -2.94 -16.10
CA GLY A 92 19.85 -3.53 -17.43
C GLY A 92 19.12 -4.85 -17.60
N GLY A 93 18.26 -5.22 -16.67
CA GLY A 93 17.39 -6.39 -16.74
C GLY A 93 16.12 -6.16 -17.58
N PRO A 94 15.14 -7.07 -17.48
CA PRO A 94 13.88 -6.96 -18.21
C PRO A 94 13.10 -5.71 -17.86
N LYS A 95 12.55 -5.04 -18.87
CA LYS A 95 11.76 -3.80 -18.75
C LYS A 95 10.28 -4.07 -18.62
N GLY A 96 9.58 -3.13 -18.01
CA GLY A 96 8.12 -3.17 -17.85
C GLY A 96 7.67 -4.48 -17.21
N ASP A 97 6.76 -5.20 -17.86
CA ASP A 97 6.28 -6.52 -17.41
C ASP A 97 7.26 -7.67 -17.69
N GLY A 98 8.43 -7.40 -18.23
CA GLY A 98 9.39 -8.43 -18.66
C GLY A 98 9.80 -9.35 -17.52
N LEU A 99 10.16 -8.77 -16.36
CA LEU A 99 10.54 -9.54 -15.19
C LEU A 99 9.39 -10.42 -14.67
N LYS A 100 8.18 -9.89 -14.61
CA LYS A 100 6.98 -10.64 -14.22
C LYS A 100 6.77 -11.84 -15.14
N LYS A 101 6.83 -11.65 -16.46
CA LYS A 101 6.67 -12.72 -17.45
C LYS A 101 7.75 -13.77 -17.34
N GLU A 102 8.99 -13.39 -17.05
CA GLU A 102 10.08 -14.34 -16.84
C GLU A 102 9.90 -15.19 -15.58
N ILE A 103 9.43 -14.57 -14.48
CA ILE A 103 9.13 -15.27 -13.22
C ILE A 103 7.97 -16.24 -13.43
N GLU A 104 6.87 -15.79 -14.00
CA GLU A 104 5.67 -16.60 -14.28
C GLU A 104 5.97 -17.74 -15.27
N GLY A 105 6.89 -17.50 -16.19
CA GLY A 105 7.39 -18.48 -17.15
C GLY A 105 8.40 -19.49 -16.60
N GLY A 106 8.77 -19.39 -15.31
CA GLY A 106 9.67 -20.33 -14.64
C GLY A 106 11.15 -20.18 -15.03
N ARG A 107 11.58 -19.01 -15.49
CA ARG A 107 12.98 -18.74 -15.86
C ARG A 107 13.95 -18.84 -14.67
N TYR A 108 13.46 -18.68 -13.47
CA TYR A 108 14.27 -18.71 -12.25
C TYR A 108 14.04 -20.02 -11.50
N PRO A 109 14.90 -21.02 -11.71
CA PRO A 109 14.74 -22.35 -11.09
C PRO A 109 14.92 -22.26 -9.56
N GLY A 110 14.16 -23.06 -8.85
CA GLY A 110 14.19 -23.13 -7.38
C GLY A 110 13.27 -22.10 -6.68
N ILE A 111 12.66 -21.21 -7.44
CA ILE A 111 11.61 -20.32 -6.91
C ILE A 111 10.28 -21.06 -6.95
N VAL A 112 9.53 -20.97 -5.86
CA VAL A 112 8.14 -21.44 -5.82
C VAL A 112 7.32 -20.65 -6.84
N LYS A 113 6.26 -21.27 -7.39
CA LYS A 113 5.36 -20.59 -8.32
C LYS A 113 4.87 -19.27 -7.71
N THR A 114 5.30 -18.17 -8.29
CA THR A 114 5.06 -16.83 -7.78
C THR A 114 4.84 -15.84 -8.94
N THR A 115 4.39 -14.64 -8.61
CA THR A 115 4.24 -13.52 -9.52
C THR A 115 4.78 -12.24 -8.88
N LEU A 116 4.82 -11.15 -9.63
CA LEU A 116 5.14 -9.82 -9.12
C LEU A 116 3.91 -8.92 -9.17
N ASP A 117 3.67 -8.21 -8.07
CA ASP A 117 2.62 -7.19 -7.95
C ASP A 117 3.17 -5.77 -8.14
N GLY A 118 4.48 -5.65 -8.33
CA GLY A 118 5.18 -4.42 -8.63
C GLY A 118 5.18 -4.10 -10.11
N PHE A 119 5.21 -2.81 -10.43
CA PHE A 119 5.32 -2.26 -11.78
C PHE A 119 6.64 -1.52 -11.93
N ASP A 120 7.25 -1.63 -13.12
CA ASP A 120 8.41 -0.84 -13.47
C ASP A 120 8.01 0.63 -13.65
N GLN A 121 8.63 1.51 -12.86
CA GLN A 121 8.36 2.94 -12.83
C GLN A 121 9.54 3.78 -13.33
N ARG A 122 10.51 3.16 -13.99
CA ARG A 122 11.70 3.86 -14.47
C ARG A 122 11.36 5.06 -15.35
N ASP A 123 10.42 4.89 -16.29
CA ASP A 123 10.04 5.96 -17.19
C ASP A 123 9.38 7.14 -16.46
N LEU A 124 8.63 6.88 -15.38
CA LEU A 124 8.11 7.92 -14.50
C LEU A 124 9.25 8.64 -13.76
N LEU A 125 10.17 7.90 -13.14
CA LEU A 125 11.27 8.48 -12.38
C LEU A 125 12.21 9.31 -13.26
N GLU A 126 12.50 8.84 -14.47
CA GLU A 126 13.31 9.60 -15.46
C GLU A 126 12.52 10.69 -16.21
N GLN A 127 11.25 10.94 -15.83
CA GLN A 127 10.38 11.97 -16.40
C GLN A 127 10.16 11.82 -17.92
N ARG A 128 10.20 10.58 -18.44
CA ARG A 128 9.85 10.26 -19.83
C ARG A 128 8.34 10.21 -20.03
N THR A 129 7.59 10.01 -18.94
CA THR A 129 6.14 10.05 -18.87
C THR A 129 5.67 10.79 -17.62
N ASP A 130 4.46 11.30 -17.65
CA ASP A 130 3.74 11.85 -16.50
C ASP A 130 2.74 10.84 -15.88
N GLN A 131 2.69 9.62 -16.42
CA GLN A 131 1.79 8.56 -15.99
C GLN A 131 2.54 7.50 -15.18
N SER A 132 1.96 7.09 -14.07
CA SER A 132 2.41 5.89 -13.37
C SER A 132 2.03 4.63 -14.17
N ALA A 133 2.89 3.62 -14.14
CA ALA A 133 2.55 2.29 -14.60
C ALA A 133 1.52 1.60 -13.68
N ARG A 134 1.35 2.11 -12.46
CA ARG A 134 0.37 1.64 -11.47
C ARG A 134 -0.87 2.52 -11.47
N ASP A 135 -2.03 1.92 -11.68
CA ASP A 135 -3.32 2.60 -11.53
C ASP A 135 -4.19 2.02 -10.40
N THR A 136 -3.76 0.91 -9.81
CA THR A 136 -4.50 0.17 -8.79
C THR A 136 -3.61 -0.15 -7.60
N PHE A 137 -4.17 -0.03 -6.38
CA PHE A 137 -3.52 -0.43 -5.15
C PHE A 137 -4.51 -1.07 -4.18
N PHE A 138 -4.14 -2.21 -3.59
CA PHE A 138 -4.94 -2.94 -2.62
C PHE A 138 -4.46 -2.65 -1.20
N TYR A 139 -5.40 -2.34 -0.32
CA TYR A 139 -5.16 -2.06 1.08
C TYR A 139 -5.63 -3.23 1.91
N TYR A 140 -4.71 -3.79 2.67
CA TYR A 140 -4.99 -4.88 3.60
C TYR A 140 -4.81 -4.38 5.03
N SER A 141 -5.70 -4.78 5.93
CA SER A 141 -5.46 -4.68 7.37
C SER A 141 -5.12 -6.09 7.86
N ALA A 142 -3.86 -6.33 8.18
CA ALA A 142 -3.28 -7.67 8.29
C ALA A 142 -3.60 -8.49 7.01
N ALA A 143 -4.28 -9.64 7.11
CA ALA A 143 -4.68 -10.45 5.96
C ALA A 143 -6.07 -10.09 5.40
N THR A 144 -6.76 -9.09 5.96
CA THR A 144 -8.13 -8.76 5.57
C THR A 144 -8.15 -7.74 4.44
N PRO A 145 -8.77 -8.04 3.29
CA PRO A 145 -9.05 -7.07 2.23
C PRO A 145 -9.86 -5.90 2.79
N SER A 146 -9.31 -4.70 2.79
CA SER A 146 -9.92 -3.56 3.47
C SER A 146 -10.35 -2.44 2.55
N ALA A 147 -9.54 -2.12 1.53
CA ALA A 147 -9.91 -1.15 0.51
C ALA A 147 -9.17 -1.43 -0.79
N VAL A 148 -9.69 -0.92 -1.91
CA VAL A 148 -8.96 -0.86 -3.18
C VAL A 148 -9.03 0.55 -3.74
N ARG A 149 -7.91 1.02 -4.25
CA ARG A 149 -7.79 2.28 -4.97
C ARG A 149 -7.61 2.00 -6.45
N TYR A 150 -8.43 2.66 -7.26
CA TYR A 150 -8.28 2.72 -8.71
C TYR A 150 -8.17 4.17 -9.14
N LYS A 151 -6.99 4.58 -9.60
CA LYS A 151 -6.67 5.98 -9.92
C LYS A 151 -6.96 6.91 -8.72
N ASN A 152 -7.96 7.78 -8.85
CA ASN A 152 -8.37 8.71 -7.79
C ASN A 152 -9.52 8.17 -6.92
N TRP A 153 -10.04 6.98 -7.22
CA TRP A 153 -11.16 6.39 -6.52
C TRP A 153 -10.69 5.35 -5.53
N LYS A 154 -11.16 5.43 -4.31
CA LYS A 154 -10.90 4.45 -3.26
C LYS A 154 -12.23 3.90 -2.75
N MET A 155 -12.30 2.58 -2.69
CA MET A 155 -13.48 1.82 -2.29
C MET A 155 -13.11 1.04 -1.04
N TYR A 156 -13.90 1.21 0.04
CA TYR A 156 -13.62 0.66 1.36
C TYR A 156 -14.62 -0.41 1.70
N TYR A 157 -14.15 -1.53 2.20
CA TYR A 157 -14.94 -2.69 2.60
C TYR A 157 -14.96 -2.91 4.09
N THR A 158 -13.88 -2.49 4.77
CA THR A 158 -13.76 -2.55 6.23
C THR A 158 -13.11 -1.27 6.75
N MET A 159 -13.27 -1.01 8.03
CA MET A 159 -12.48 -0.01 8.72
C MET A 159 -11.99 -0.52 10.07
N SER A 160 -10.86 0.00 10.52
CA SER A 160 -10.35 -0.17 11.86
C SER A 160 -11.07 0.75 12.84
N GLN A 161 -11.13 0.35 14.11
CA GLN A 161 -11.51 1.26 15.18
C GLN A 161 -10.49 2.40 15.28
N PRO A 162 -10.91 3.63 15.62
CA PRO A 162 -10.00 4.76 15.74
C PRO A 162 -8.94 4.56 16.83
N GLY A 163 -7.72 5.03 16.56
CA GLY A 163 -6.65 5.09 17.53
C GLY A 163 -6.15 3.71 18.01
N PRO A 164 -5.72 3.59 19.28
CA PRO A 164 -5.15 2.34 19.81
C PRO A 164 -6.10 1.14 19.72
N ALA A 165 -7.42 1.38 19.73
CA ALA A 165 -8.42 0.32 19.58
C ALA A 165 -8.32 -0.38 18.23
N GLY A 166 -7.85 0.30 17.17
CA GLY A 166 -7.65 -0.30 15.84
C GLY A 166 -6.67 -1.45 15.80
N TRP A 167 -5.77 -1.54 16.79
CA TRP A 167 -4.77 -2.60 16.88
C TRP A 167 -5.27 -3.88 17.55
N ILE A 168 -6.26 -3.75 18.45
CA ILE A 168 -6.73 -4.84 19.30
C ILE A 168 -8.18 -5.26 19.03
N MET A 169 -8.98 -4.38 18.46
CA MET A 169 -10.38 -4.64 18.19
C MET A 169 -10.59 -5.21 16.79
N PRO A 170 -11.63 -6.01 16.56
CA PRO A 170 -11.96 -6.50 15.23
C PRO A 170 -12.21 -5.36 14.24
N LEU A 171 -11.89 -5.62 12.97
CA LEU A 171 -12.27 -4.75 11.86
C LEU A 171 -13.79 -4.72 11.73
N ILE A 172 -14.32 -3.55 11.41
CA ILE A 172 -15.75 -3.35 11.16
C ILE A 172 -16.00 -3.48 9.66
N PRO A 173 -16.72 -4.52 9.19
CA PRO A 173 -17.13 -4.58 7.79
C PRO A 173 -18.21 -3.53 7.51
N PHE A 174 -18.12 -2.88 6.37
CA PHE A 174 -19.19 -2.00 5.91
C PHE A 174 -20.35 -2.83 5.33
N HIS A 175 -21.58 -2.44 5.64
CA HIS A 175 -22.77 -3.03 5.02
C HIS A 175 -22.85 -2.68 3.53
N PHE A 176 -22.43 -1.47 3.17
CA PHE A 176 -22.22 -1.02 1.79
C PHE A 176 -20.79 -0.57 1.61
N THR A 177 -20.18 -0.94 0.49
CA THR A 177 -18.88 -0.43 0.09
C THR A 177 -18.91 1.09 0.01
N LEU A 178 -18.05 1.76 0.76
CA LEU A 178 -17.89 3.20 0.65
C LEU A 178 -17.01 3.55 -0.55
N VAL A 179 -17.38 4.57 -1.30
CA VAL A 179 -16.61 5.06 -2.46
C VAL A 179 -16.24 6.51 -2.23
N GLN A 180 -14.99 6.83 -2.47
CA GLN A 180 -14.51 8.20 -2.32
C GLN A 180 -13.52 8.56 -3.42
N ASN A 181 -13.59 9.80 -3.89
CA ASN A 181 -12.57 10.38 -4.74
C ASN A 181 -11.52 11.09 -3.88
N ILE A 182 -10.38 10.43 -3.66
CA ILE A 182 -9.30 10.95 -2.79
C ILE A 182 -8.56 12.16 -3.38
N LYS A 183 -8.81 12.54 -4.64
CA LYS A 183 -8.34 13.81 -5.18
C LYS A 183 -9.23 14.97 -4.74
N ARG A 184 -10.53 14.73 -4.53
CA ARG A 184 -11.48 15.72 -4.01
C ARG A 184 -11.38 15.84 -2.49
N ASP A 185 -11.12 14.72 -1.81
CA ASP A 185 -10.97 14.65 -0.36
C ASP A 185 -9.72 13.81 0.00
N PRO A 186 -8.53 14.42 -0.10
CA PRO A 186 -7.27 13.71 0.13
C PRO A 186 -7.06 13.28 1.59
N PHE A 187 -7.82 13.84 2.51
CA PHE A 187 -7.74 13.54 3.94
C PHE A 187 -8.86 12.61 4.42
N GLU A 188 -9.66 12.09 3.51
CA GLU A 188 -10.73 11.12 3.78
C GLU A 188 -11.71 11.58 4.87
N GLN A 189 -12.01 12.89 4.91
CA GLN A 189 -12.89 13.49 5.91
C GLN A 189 -14.37 13.11 5.71
N ALA A 190 -14.73 12.76 4.48
CA ALA A 190 -16.10 12.37 4.13
C ALA A 190 -16.43 10.93 4.54
N VAL A 191 -15.43 10.10 4.76
CA VAL A 191 -15.59 8.68 5.06
C VAL A 191 -15.26 8.42 6.52
N GLY A 192 -16.13 7.66 7.17
CA GLY A 192 -15.98 7.29 8.57
C GLY A 192 -16.25 8.48 9.47
N VAL A 193 -17.48 8.59 9.83
CA VAL A 193 -17.94 9.61 10.77
C VAL A 193 -17.30 9.34 12.12
N GLU A 194 -16.22 10.02 12.45
CA GLU A 194 -16.09 10.43 13.83
C GLU A 194 -17.27 11.36 14.10
N GLN A 195 -18.38 10.79 14.45
CA GLN A 195 -19.54 11.53 14.88
C GLN A 195 -19.27 12.18 16.22
N LYS A 196 -18.47 13.22 16.22
CA LYS A 196 -18.54 14.22 17.33
C LYS A 196 -19.81 15.05 17.26
N THR A 197 -20.56 14.92 16.20
CA THR A 197 -21.89 15.50 16.10
C THR A 197 -22.87 14.37 15.87
N ALA A 198 -23.41 13.85 16.94
CA ALA A 198 -24.75 13.26 16.97
C ALA A 198 -25.75 14.34 16.56
N MET A 199 -25.51 14.93 15.43
CA MET A 199 -26.44 15.86 14.83
C MET A 199 -27.39 15.05 14.01
N GLY A 200 -28.60 15.20 14.36
CA GLY A 200 -29.72 14.60 13.69
C GLY A 200 -29.54 14.55 12.19
N PHE A 201 -30.26 13.70 11.59
CA PHE A 201 -30.25 13.26 10.20
C PHE A 201 -29.96 14.31 9.10
N GLY A 202 -29.99 15.60 9.41
CA GLY A 202 -29.74 16.66 8.44
C GLY A 202 -28.29 17.08 8.23
N GLY A 203 -27.41 16.94 9.22
CA GLY A 203 -26.03 17.47 9.15
C GLY A 203 -25.03 16.48 8.56
N ALA A 204 -25.16 15.19 8.88
CA ALA A 204 -24.24 14.16 8.41
C ALA A 204 -24.55 13.68 6.97
N LEU A 205 -25.78 13.86 6.51
CA LEU A 205 -26.24 13.41 5.19
C LEU A 205 -26.14 14.48 4.09
N ALA A 206 -25.93 15.74 4.44
CA ALA A 206 -26.13 16.83 3.49
C ALA A 206 -24.91 17.21 2.63
N GLY A 207 -23.72 16.72 2.92
CA GLY A 207 -22.53 17.04 2.14
C GLY A 207 -21.80 15.80 1.60
N PRO A 208 -21.06 15.08 2.45
CA PRO A 208 -20.20 14.00 2.01
C PRO A 208 -20.94 12.77 1.49
N VAL A 209 -22.09 12.44 2.11
CA VAL A 209 -22.86 11.24 1.74
C VAL A 209 -23.61 11.42 0.43
N THR A 210 -23.98 12.64 0.05
CA THR A 210 -24.64 12.88 -1.24
C THR A 210 -23.68 12.70 -2.42
N SER A 211 -22.43 13.15 -2.32
CA SER A 211 -21.43 12.87 -3.37
C SER A 211 -21.14 11.38 -3.49
N TYR A 212 -21.13 10.67 -2.37
CA TYR A 212 -20.93 9.23 -2.30
C TYR A 212 -22.04 8.44 -3.04
N ILE A 213 -23.29 8.83 -2.92
CA ILE A 213 -24.41 8.16 -3.62
C ILE A 213 -24.28 8.28 -5.14
N TYR A 214 -23.75 9.37 -5.65
CA TYR A 214 -23.56 9.57 -7.09
C TYR A 214 -22.36 8.79 -7.66
N ASP A 215 -21.46 8.29 -6.83
CA ASP A 215 -20.24 7.61 -7.25
C ASP A 215 -20.37 6.07 -7.23
N TRP A 216 -21.56 5.53 -7.05
CA TRP A 216 -21.83 4.08 -7.02
C TRP A 216 -21.48 3.33 -8.30
N ASN A 217 -21.36 4.02 -9.41
CA ASN A 217 -20.86 3.45 -10.66
C ASN A 217 -19.44 2.88 -10.54
N MET A 218 -18.71 3.24 -9.48
CA MET A 218 -17.37 2.69 -9.19
C MET A 218 -17.40 1.33 -8.48
N LEU A 219 -18.53 0.93 -7.87
CA LEU A 219 -18.65 -0.33 -7.13
C LEU A 219 -18.31 -1.57 -7.97
N PRO A 220 -18.84 -1.74 -9.18
CA PRO A 220 -18.50 -2.91 -10.00
C PRO A 220 -17.01 -2.98 -10.34
N ILE A 221 -16.36 -1.82 -10.52
CA ILE A 221 -14.92 -1.75 -10.80
C ILE A 221 -14.14 -2.29 -9.59
N GLY A 222 -14.45 -1.84 -8.38
CA GLY A 222 -13.80 -2.32 -7.17
C GLY A 222 -14.00 -3.81 -6.94
N GLN A 223 -15.19 -4.33 -7.19
CA GLN A 223 -15.48 -5.75 -7.08
C GLN A 223 -14.71 -6.59 -8.10
N GLN A 224 -14.60 -6.13 -9.35
CA GLN A 224 -13.83 -6.82 -10.39
C GLN A 224 -12.33 -6.81 -10.08
N LEU A 225 -11.80 -5.72 -9.54
CA LEU A 225 -10.41 -5.64 -9.14
C LEU A 225 -10.10 -6.64 -8.03
N TRP A 226 -10.94 -6.70 -6.98
CA TRP A 226 -10.79 -7.68 -5.91
C TRP A 226 -10.93 -9.12 -6.40
N LEU A 227 -11.86 -9.38 -7.31
CA LEU A 227 -12.01 -10.72 -7.89
C LEU A 227 -10.72 -11.18 -8.55
N LYS A 228 -10.11 -10.33 -9.40
CA LYS A 228 -8.84 -10.64 -10.05
C LYS A 228 -7.71 -10.84 -9.06
N GLU A 229 -7.63 -10.00 -8.03
CA GLU A 229 -6.61 -10.09 -6.99
C GLU A 229 -6.72 -11.42 -6.24
N LEU A 230 -7.92 -11.78 -5.79
CA LEU A 230 -8.16 -13.03 -5.06
C LEU A 230 -8.02 -14.27 -5.94
N GLU A 231 -8.40 -14.20 -7.22
CA GLU A 231 -8.16 -15.27 -8.20
C GLU A 231 -6.66 -15.51 -8.42
N SER A 232 -5.84 -14.45 -8.34
CA SER A 232 -4.40 -14.61 -8.47
C SER A 232 -3.81 -15.49 -7.37
N TYR A 233 -4.38 -15.49 -6.16
CA TYR A 233 -3.94 -16.33 -5.03
C TYR A 233 -4.21 -17.83 -5.24
N VAL A 234 -5.15 -18.17 -6.12
CA VAL A 234 -5.36 -19.57 -6.54
C VAL A 234 -4.20 -20.03 -7.42
N THR A 235 -3.71 -19.15 -8.28
CA THR A 235 -2.61 -19.45 -9.23
C THR A 235 -1.24 -19.29 -8.56
N TYR A 236 -1.10 -18.29 -7.71
CA TYR A 236 0.12 -17.92 -6.98
C TYR A 236 -0.19 -17.78 -5.50
N PRO A 237 -0.30 -18.89 -4.76
CA PRO A 237 -0.68 -18.84 -3.36
C PRO A 237 0.39 -18.11 -2.54
N PRO A 238 -0.02 -17.40 -1.46
CA PRO A 238 0.90 -16.73 -0.57
C PRO A 238 1.93 -17.72 0.01
N LEU A 239 3.21 -17.35 -0.05
CA LEU A 239 4.30 -18.19 0.47
C LEU A 239 4.37 -18.18 1.99
N GLN A 240 3.89 -17.12 2.60
CA GLN A 240 3.80 -16.96 4.05
C GLN A 240 2.35 -16.74 4.46
N GLN A 241 1.98 -17.31 5.59
CA GLN A 241 0.74 -16.90 6.25
C GLN A 241 0.95 -15.50 6.82
N ALA A 242 -0.09 -14.67 6.76
CA ALA A 242 -0.05 -13.38 7.44
C ALA A 242 0.20 -13.60 8.94
N GLU A 243 1.16 -12.86 9.50
CA GLU A 243 1.38 -12.89 10.95
C GLU A 243 0.10 -12.48 11.67
N SER A 244 -0.27 -13.26 12.68
CA SER A 244 -1.39 -12.97 13.54
C SER A 244 -0.98 -13.23 14.98
N TYR A 245 -1.21 -12.25 15.82
CA TYR A 245 -0.98 -12.33 17.26
C TYR A 245 -2.19 -12.89 18.02
N ASN A 246 -3.19 -13.42 17.32
CA ASN A 246 -4.35 -14.05 17.94
C ASN A 246 -4.21 -15.58 17.98
N LEU A 247 -4.93 -16.21 18.93
CA LEU A 247 -4.87 -17.65 19.12
C LEU A 247 -5.55 -18.47 18.01
N THR A 248 -6.33 -17.85 17.15
CA THR A 248 -7.11 -18.58 16.12
C THR A 248 -6.20 -19.33 15.17
N GLN A 249 -5.14 -18.69 14.68
CA GLN A 249 -4.16 -19.34 13.79
C GLN A 249 -3.36 -20.42 14.51
N VAL A 250 -2.99 -20.18 15.78
CA VAL A 250 -2.31 -21.20 16.60
C VAL A 250 -3.19 -22.43 16.76
N LEU A 251 -4.48 -22.22 17.05
CA LEU A 251 -5.46 -23.32 17.16
C LEU A 251 -5.66 -24.07 15.84
N GLU A 252 -5.67 -23.36 14.71
CA GLU A 252 -5.73 -23.99 13.39
C GLU A 252 -4.50 -24.82 13.08
N GLN A 253 -3.31 -24.32 13.42
CA GLN A 253 -2.06 -25.08 13.25
C GLN A 253 -2.07 -26.35 14.13
N VAL A 254 -2.50 -26.24 15.38
CA VAL A 254 -2.65 -27.40 16.27
C VAL A 254 -3.63 -28.41 15.69
N LYS A 255 -4.79 -27.97 15.21
CA LYS A 255 -5.79 -28.86 14.57
C LYS A 255 -5.23 -29.54 13.31
N LYS A 256 -4.50 -28.83 12.48
CA LYS A 256 -3.82 -29.42 11.29
C LYS A 256 -2.81 -30.48 11.69
N ALA A 257 -1.99 -30.21 12.70
CA ALA A 257 -1.01 -31.18 13.21
C ALA A 257 -1.67 -32.43 13.82
N GLN A 258 -2.80 -32.27 14.52
CA GLN A 258 -3.56 -33.38 15.10
C GLN A 258 -4.24 -34.26 14.03
N ASN A 259 -4.62 -33.68 12.88
CA ASN A 259 -5.30 -34.40 11.80
C ASN A 259 -4.35 -35.13 10.84
N GLY A 260 -3.05 -35.19 11.16
CA GLY A 260 -2.10 -36.09 10.50
C GLY A 260 -1.77 -35.80 9.05
N HIS A 261 -1.94 -34.56 8.58
CA HIS A 261 -1.41 -34.13 7.30
C HIS A 261 0.04 -33.64 7.51
N PRO A 262 1.05 -34.33 6.98
CA PRO A 262 2.38 -33.78 6.96
C PRO A 262 2.34 -32.48 6.12
N SER A 263 3.00 -31.47 6.63
CA SER A 263 3.28 -30.24 5.86
C SER A 263 4.12 -30.63 4.65
N GLU A 264 3.51 -30.68 3.46
CA GLU A 264 4.26 -30.61 2.21
C GLU A 264 4.74 -29.18 1.95
#